data_33b827a5878638103a02d8c02ef50c5c
#
_entry.id   33b827a5878638103a02d8c02ef50c5c
#
_cell.length_a   1.000
_cell.length_b   1.000
_cell.length_c   1.000
_cell.angle_alpha   90.00
_cell.angle_beta   90.00
_cell.angle_gamma   90.00
#
_symmetry.space_group_name_H-M   'P 1'
#
loop_
_entity.id
_entity.type
_entity.pdbx_description
1 polymer ?
#
loop_
_entity_poly.entity_id
_entity_poly.type
_entity_poly.pdbx_seq_one_letter_code
_entity_poly.pdbx_strand_id
1 'polypeptide(L)'
;MEKQTIERNVLTEEKTGENNVCISRREAEEYRAYKRKKLQADIATALAGSESSLLNGEDIQRVCDRAIRLRQVAVKVPLSRLALASRYLSGSKVKLDCVIGGTGETLTKVKSLEAKLATKRKASEITLVIAPSLVDGCRYGEIRREIKKVRRAVGKTPLKVRVEQTASLTTLSRLARVACEAGAKFFSVPYFQECERLKNNFTRGCALEISDVNDTENFRRLFKAGVARIVSNNAFEIYADWLKKGYEELLAETKQETPKGQIEEKTEEKKEKMKAEVCEKEKNVSSETDYRCRLEGTKLYFY
;
A
#
# COMPACT_ATOMS: atom_id res chain seq x y z
N MET A 1 19.66 -2.36 -24.75
CA MET A 1 19.82 -1.23 -25.69
C MET A 1 18.56 -0.95 -26.51
N GLU A 2 17.90 -1.97 -27.08
CA GLU A 2 16.67 -1.78 -27.89
C GLU A 2 15.47 -1.15 -27.12
N LYS A 3 15.28 -1.47 -25.85
CA LYS A 3 14.17 -0.89 -25.03
C LYS A 3 14.27 0.60 -24.78
N GLN A 4 15.49 1.12 -24.61
CA GLN A 4 15.72 2.57 -24.44
C GLN A 4 15.54 3.36 -25.74
N THR A 5 15.70 2.71 -26.86
CA THR A 5 15.52 3.31 -28.19
C THR A 5 14.02 3.51 -28.50
N ILE A 6 13.17 2.54 -28.11
CA ILE A 6 11.71 2.65 -28.29
C ILE A 6 11.12 3.76 -27.40
N GLU A 7 11.56 3.87 -26.13
CA GLU A 7 11.10 4.96 -25.25
C GLU A 7 11.58 6.34 -25.72
N ARG A 8 12.78 6.47 -26.26
CA ARG A 8 13.27 7.74 -26.81
C ARG A 8 12.51 8.17 -28.06
N ASN A 9 12.20 7.26 -28.95
CA ASN A 9 11.48 7.58 -30.17
C ASN A 9 10.04 8.05 -29.87
N VAL A 10 9.33 7.40 -28.95
CA VAL A 10 7.99 7.82 -28.53
C VAL A 10 7.99 9.18 -27.82
N LEU A 11 8.97 9.48 -26.98
CA LEU A 11 9.08 10.75 -26.25
C LEU A 11 9.54 11.95 -27.13
N THR A 12 10.22 11.70 -28.24
CA THR A 12 10.62 12.74 -29.18
C THR A 12 9.51 13.13 -30.15
N GLU A 13 8.56 12.24 -30.43
CA GLU A 13 7.44 12.48 -31.35
C GLU A 13 6.26 13.21 -30.71
N GLU A 14 6.08 13.16 -29.39
CA GLU A 14 5.08 13.98 -28.69
C GLU A 14 5.35 15.49 -28.73
N LYS A 15 6.53 15.92 -29.19
CA LYS A 15 6.92 17.35 -29.24
C LYS A 15 6.83 18.01 -30.60
N THR A 16 6.60 17.25 -31.67
CA THR A 16 6.46 17.81 -33.01
C THR A 16 5.14 17.35 -33.61
N GLY A 17 4.12 18.22 -33.50
CA GLY A 17 2.85 18.02 -34.18
C GLY A 17 3.07 17.81 -35.70
N GLU A 18 2.34 16.84 -36.27
CA GLU A 18 2.31 16.47 -37.68
C GLU A 18 3.37 15.45 -38.15
N ASN A 19 3.28 14.21 -37.68
CA ASN A 19 3.63 13.05 -38.50
C ASN A 19 2.83 11.84 -37.98
N ASN A 20 1.82 11.42 -38.73
CA ASN A 20 1.13 10.15 -38.54
C ASN A 20 2.11 9.00 -38.81
N VAL A 21 2.91 8.63 -37.82
CA VAL A 21 3.72 7.41 -37.88
C VAL A 21 2.76 6.22 -37.75
N CYS A 22 2.59 5.52 -38.86
CA CYS A 22 1.79 4.31 -38.90
C CYS A 22 2.55 3.20 -38.17
N ILE A 23 2.36 3.12 -36.84
CA ILE A 23 2.92 2.02 -36.01
C ILE A 23 2.33 0.71 -36.51
N SER A 24 3.16 -0.28 -36.79
CA SER A 24 2.69 -1.58 -37.24
C SER A 24 1.82 -2.21 -36.15
N ARG A 25 0.82 -3.01 -36.54
CA ARG A 25 -0.06 -3.72 -35.59
C ARG A 25 0.72 -4.52 -34.56
N ARG A 26 1.85 -5.09 -34.94
CA ARG A 26 2.75 -5.85 -34.07
C ARG A 26 3.41 -4.97 -33.01
N GLU A 27 3.95 -3.82 -33.39
CA GLU A 27 4.56 -2.86 -32.47
C GLU A 27 3.54 -2.30 -31.46
N ALA A 28 2.30 -2.03 -31.90
CA ALA A 28 1.22 -1.63 -31.04
C ALA A 28 0.85 -2.73 -30.01
N GLU A 29 0.84 -4.00 -30.43
CA GLU A 29 0.58 -5.14 -29.51
C GLU A 29 1.73 -5.33 -28.50
N GLU A 30 2.98 -5.21 -28.92
CA GLU A 30 4.17 -5.27 -28.07
C GLU A 30 4.19 -4.12 -27.04
N TYR A 31 3.86 -2.90 -27.47
CA TYR A 31 3.73 -1.72 -26.59
C TYR A 31 2.62 -1.90 -25.54
N ARG A 32 1.46 -2.43 -25.92
CA ARG A 32 0.37 -2.77 -25.00
C ARG A 32 0.77 -3.81 -23.97
N ALA A 33 1.46 -4.86 -24.41
CA ALA A 33 1.97 -5.89 -23.51
C ALA A 33 2.99 -5.31 -22.50
N TYR A 34 3.85 -4.41 -22.96
CA TYR A 34 4.78 -3.68 -22.10
C TYR A 34 4.04 -2.81 -21.08
N LYS A 35 3.06 -1.99 -21.51
CA LYS A 35 2.25 -1.13 -20.62
C LYS A 35 1.52 -1.96 -19.55
N ARG A 36 0.96 -3.12 -19.91
CA ARG A 36 0.31 -4.04 -18.95
C ARG A 36 1.29 -4.56 -17.91
N LYS A 37 2.46 -5.02 -18.32
CA LYS A 37 3.51 -5.49 -17.39
C LYS A 37 3.97 -4.38 -16.47
N LYS A 38 4.15 -3.16 -16.99
CA LYS A 38 4.52 -2.00 -16.21
C LYS A 38 3.45 -1.68 -15.15
N LEU A 39 2.17 -1.64 -15.53
CA LEU A 39 1.05 -1.44 -14.61
C LEU A 39 1.05 -2.47 -13.48
N GLN A 40 1.19 -3.76 -13.80
CA GLN A 40 1.24 -4.83 -12.80
C GLN A 40 2.44 -4.67 -11.86
N ALA A 41 3.60 -4.29 -12.37
CA ALA A 41 4.79 -4.05 -11.56
C ALA A 41 4.62 -2.83 -10.64
N ASP A 42 3.99 -1.76 -11.11
CA ASP A 42 3.72 -0.55 -10.33
C ASP A 42 2.74 -0.86 -9.18
N ILE A 43 1.66 -1.59 -9.47
CA ILE A 43 0.69 -2.03 -8.45
C ILE A 43 1.38 -2.94 -7.43
N ALA A 44 2.15 -3.93 -7.86
CA ALA A 44 2.87 -4.83 -6.97
C ALA A 44 3.88 -4.07 -6.08
N THR A 45 4.56 -3.07 -6.61
CA THR A 45 5.49 -2.22 -5.86
C THR A 45 4.76 -1.38 -4.82
N ALA A 46 3.64 -0.78 -5.18
CA ALA A 46 2.81 0.02 -4.28
C ALA A 46 2.27 -0.82 -3.11
N LEU A 47 1.77 -2.01 -3.41
CA LEU A 47 1.23 -2.92 -2.40
C LEU A 47 2.32 -3.54 -1.52
N ALA A 48 3.49 -3.84 -2.06
CA ALA A 48 4.63 -4.32 -1.28
C ALA A 48 5.09 -3.30 -0.22
N GLY A 49 4.88 -2.00 -0.47
CA GLY A 49 5.08 -0.92 0.50
C GLY A 49 3.92 -0.72 1.48
N SER A 50 2.79 -1.41 1.28
CA SER A 50 1.59 -1.24 2.10
C SER A 50 1.55 -2.18 3.31
N GLU A 51 0.62 -1.89 4.21
CA GLU A 51 0.39 -2.65 5.43
C GLU A 51 -1.12 -2.92 5.60
N SER A 52 -1.50 -4.12 6.04
CA SER A 52 -2.87 -4.43 6.46
C SER A 52 -3.03 -4.27 7.96
N SER A 53 -4.22 -3.86 8.42
CA SER A 53 -4.53 -3.70 9.83
C SER A 53 -5.67 -4.63 10.26
N LEU A 54 -5.50 -5.29 11.41
CA LEU A 54 -6.50 -6.17 12.02
C LEU A 54 -7.33 -5.44 13.10
N LEU A 55 -7.46 -4.15 13.07
CA LEU A 55 -8.13 -3.43 14.16
C LEU A 55 -9.65 -3.62 14.19
N ASN A 56 -10.27 -4.09 13.10
CA ASN A 56 -11.72 -4.11 12.90
C ASN A 56 -12.40 -5.48 13.05
N GLY A 57 -11.85 -6.40 13.85
CA GLY A 57 -12.49 -7.68 14.14
C GLY A 57 -12.50 -8.72 13.02
N GLU A 58 -11.77 -8.49 11.93
CA GLU A 58 -11.58 -9.47 10.86
C GLU A 58 -10.87 -10.74 11.34
N ASP A 59 -11.05 -11.83 10.58
CA ASP A 59 -10.31 -13.05 10.81
C ASP A 59 -8.81 -12.83 10.51
N ILE A 60 -8.01 -13.06 11.56
CA ILE A 60 -6.57 -12.87 11.51
C ILE A 60 -5.88 -13.73 10.45
N GLN A 61 -6.36 -14.95 10.21
CA GLN A 61 -5.82 -15.82 9.19
C GLN A 61 -6.00 -15.19 7.82
N ARG A 62 -7.21 -14.72 7.52
CA ARG A 62 -7.55 -14.08 6.24
C ARG A 62 -6.69 -12.85 5.98
N VAL A 63 -6.48 -12.00 7.00
CA VAL A 63 -5.62 -10.81 6.87
C VAL A 63 -4.17 -11.19 6.60
N CYS A 64 -3.65 -12.18 7.32
CA CYS A 64 -2.28 -12.67 7.12
C CYS A 64 -2.09 -13.29 5.72
N ASP A 65 -3.03 -14.12 5.28
CA ASP A 65 -2.99 -14.76 3.95
C ASP A 65 -3.02 -13.71 2.83
N ARG A 66 -3.89 -12.69 2.94
CA ARG A 66 -3.92 -11.56 1.99
C ARG A 66 -2.60 -10.82 1.96
N ALA A 67 -2.03 -10.51 3.12
CA ALA A 67 -0.75 -9.80 3.22
C ALA A 67 0.40 -10.59 2.57
N ILE A 68 0.43 -11.90 2.74
CA ILE A 68 1.41 -12.78 2.09
C ILE A 68 1.23 -12.77 0.57
N ARG A 69 -0.01 -12.95 0.08
CA ARG A 69 -0.32 -12.94 -1.36
C ARG A 69 0.06 -11.62 -2.02
N LEU A 70 -0.26 -10.49 -1.40
CA LEU A 70 0.06 -9.16 -1.89
C LEU A 70 1.51 -8.74 -1.61
N ARG A 71 2.31 -9.60 -0.95
CA ARG A 71 3.70 -9.32 -0.54
C ARG A 71 3.83 -8.02 0.25
N GLN A 72 2.84 -7.72 1.08
CA GLN A 72 2.85 -6.51 1.89
C GLN A 72 4.04 -6.47 2.86
N VAL A 73 4.41 -5.26 3.28
CA VAL A 73 5.56 -5.08 4.18
C VAL A 73 5.27 -5.56 5.59
N ALA A 74 4.04 -5.39 6.08
CA ALA A 74 3.66 -5.75 7.44
C ALA A 74 2.15 -6.01 7.60
N VAL A 75 1.81 -6.70 8.69
CA VAL A 75 0.44 -6.80 9.23
C VAL A 75 0.43 -6.18 10.62
N LYS A 76 -0.50 -5.28 10.86
CA LYS A 76 -0.72 -4.57 12.12
C LYS A 76 -1.77 -5.29 12.96
N VAL A 77 -1.42 -5.69 14.18
CA VAL A 77 -2.31 -6.46 15.08
C VAL A 77 -2.23 -5.95 16.52
N PRO A 78 -3.29 -6.09 17.32
CA PRO A 78 -3.22 -5.83 18.75
C PRO A 78 -2.36 -6.89 19.46
N LEU A 79 -1.83 -6.55 20.63
CA LEU A 79 -0.96 -7.42 21.43
C LEU A 79 -1.58 -8.80 21.73
N SER A 80 -2.90 -8.85 21.94
CA SER A 80 -3.65 -10.10 22.20
C SER A 80 -3.61 -11.08 21.03
N ARG A 81 -3.49 -10.59 19.80
CA ARG A 81 -3.48 -11.40 18.57
C ARG A 81 -2.07 -11.68 18.04
N LEU A 82 -1.04 -11.08 18.64
CA LEU A 82 0.33 -11.14 18.16
C LEU A 82 0.86 -12.57 17.99
N ALA A 83 0.60 -13.45 18.98
CA ALA A 83 1.09 -14.83 18.92
C ALA A 83 0.43 -15.64 17.79
N LEU A 84 -0.86 -15.39 17.54
CA LEU A 84 -1.59 -16.07 16.48
C LEU A 84 -1.14 -15.58 15.10
N ALA A 85 -1.03 -14.25 14.91
CA ALA A 85 -0.49 -13.68 13.69
C ALA A 85 0.93 -14.18 13.37
N SER A 86 1.78 -14.30 14.39
CA SER A 86 3.13 -14.83 14.23
C SER A 86 3.16 -16.25 13.66
N ARG A 87 2.15 -17.09 13.98
CA ARG A 87 2.04 -18.44 13.41
C ARG A 87 1.67 -18.40 11.94
N TYR A 88 0.67 -17.60 11.56
CA TYR A 88 0.21 -17.48 10.18
C TYR A 88 1.25 -16.83 9.26
N LEU A 89 2.05 -15.90 9.79
CA LEU A 89 3.13 -15.23 9.03
C LEU A 89 4.46 -16.01 9.04
N SER A 90 4.50 -17.17 9.70
CA SER A 90 5.73 -17.99 9.78
C SER A 90 6.21 -18.40 8.39
N GLY A 91 7.51 -18.23 8.11
CA GLY A 91 8.10 -18.53 6.80
C GLY A 91 7.90 -17.43 5.73
N SER A 92 7.07 -16.41 5.99
CA SER A 92 6.90 -15.28 5.09
C SER A 92 7.90 -14.14 5.37
N LYS A 93 8.00 -13.20 4.41
CA LYS A 93 8.78 -11.96 4.59
C LYS A 93 7.96 -10.82 5.22
N VAL A 94 6.68 -11.04 5.46
CA VAL A 94 5.76 -10.05 6.02
C VAL A 94 6.09 -9.80 7.48
N LYS A 95 6.30 -8.54 7.84
CA LYS A 95 6.61 -8.14 9.21
C LYS A 95 5.36 -8.13 10.07
N LEU A 96 5.56 -8.24 11.38
CA LEU A 96 4.50 -8.19 12.37
C LEU A 96 4.59 -6.90 13.17
N ASP A 97 3.63 -6.00 12.98
CA ASP A 97 3.51 -4.73 13.72
C ASP A 97 2.51 -4.89 14.87
N CYS A 98 2.94 -4.59 16.08
CA CYS A 98 2.10 -4.69 17.27
C CYS A 98 1.61 -3.33 17.73
N VAL A 99 0.28 -3.14 17.77
CA VAL A 99 -0.34 -1.93 18.33
C VAL A 99 -0.43 -2.03 19.84
N ILE A 100 0.00 -0.99 20.51
CA ILE A 100 -0.03 -0.85 21.97
C ILE A 100 -0.69 0.46 22.39
N GLY A 101 -1.26 0.46 23.60
CA GLY A 101 -1.89 1.63 24.18
C GLY A 101 -3.40 1.71 23.93
N GLY A 102 -4.01 0.71 23.31
CA GLY A 102 -5.46 0.69 23.05
C GLY A 102 -5.93 1.93 22.28
N THR A 103 -6.88 2.69 22.83
CA THR A 103 -7.36 3.98 22.30
C THR A 103 -6.39 5.16 22.55
N GLY A 104 -5.25 4.90 23.17
CA GLY A 104 -4.27 5.93 23.54
C GLY A 104 -4.39 6.42 24.99
N GLU A 105 -5.54 6.30 25.66
CA GLU A 105 -5.76 6.81 27.02
C GLU A 105 -5.17 5.93 28.14
N THR A 106 -4.45 4.89 27.77
CA THR A 106 -3.78 4.00 28.72
C THR A 106 -2.55 4.68 29.36
N LEU A 107 -2.30 4.40 30.63
CA LEU A 107 -1.12 4.94 31.33
C LEU A 107 0.20 4.59 30.65
N THR A 108 1.13 5.51 30.57
CA THR A 108 2.47 5.30 29.95
C THR A 108 3.23 4.11 30.55
N LYS A 109 3.02 3.77 31.83
CA LYS A 109 3.63 2.57 32.45
C LYS A 109 3.09 1.29 31.81
N VAL A 110 1.77 1.22 31.55
CA VAL A 110 1.11 0.08 30.91
C VAL A 110 1.58 -0.04 29.45
N LYS A 111 1.55 1.05 28.68
CA LYS A 111 2.07 1.08 27.31
C LYS A 111 3.53 0.59 27.23
N SER A 112 4.36 0.97 28.22
CA SER A 112 5.75 0.50 28.28
C SER A 112 5.86 -0.98 28.60
N LEU A 113 4.94 -1.54 29.38
CA LEU A 113 4.86 -2.98 29.64
C LEU A 113 4.40 -3.74 28.41
N GLU A 114 3.34 -3.26 27.75
CA GLU A 114 2.87 -3.82 26.47
C GLU A 114 3.98 -3.85 25.42
N ALA A 115 4.75 -2.76 25.31
CA ALA A 115 5.90 -2.66 24.42
C ALA A 115 6.96 -3.73 24.70
N LYS A 116 7.30 -3.96 25.96
CA LYS A 116 8.24 -5.03 26.38
C LYS A 116 7.69 -6.41 26.05
N LEU A 117 6.39 -6.64 26.29
CA LEU A 117 5.75 -7.92 25.98
C LEU A 117 5.71 -8.17 24.46
N ALA A 118 5.38 -7.15 23.66
CA ALA A 118 5.40 -7.23 22.20
C ALA A 118 6.81 -7.57 21.69
N THR A 119 7.84 -6.91 22.19
CA THR A 119 9.24 -7.18 21.83
C THR A 119 9.65 -8.61 22.21
N LYS A 120 9.30 -9.08 23.42
CA LYS A 120 9.56 -10.46 23.85
C LYS A 120 8.87 -11.49 22.95
N ARG A 121 7.70 -11.16 22.41
CA ARG A 121 6.92 -11.99 21.46
C ARG A 121 7.35 -11.79 20.01
N LYS A 122 8.53 -11.19 19.77
CA LYS A 122 9.15 -11.01 18.46
C LYS A 122 8.34 -10.16 17.48
N ALA A 123 7.60 -9.15 17.97
CA ALA A 123 7.07 -8.11 17.10
C ALA A 123 8.21 -7.46 16.32
N SER A 124 8.05 -7.33 15.00
CA SER A 124 9.05 -6.73 14.12
C SER A 124 9.03 -5.21 14.18
N GLU A 125 7.86 -4.63 14.47
CA GLU A 125 7.59 -3.20 14.62
C GLU A 125 6.59 -3.01 15.75
N ILE A 126 6.55 -1.83 16.36
CA ILE A 126 5.60 -1.50 17.44
C ILE A 126 4.98 -0.15 17.15
N THR A 127 3.64 -0.10 17.14
CA THR A 127 2.86 1.13 16.97
C THR A 127 2.30 1.58 18.32
N LEU A 128 2.78 2.72 18.81
CA LEU A 128 2.29 3.39 20.02
C LEU A 128 1.15 4.33 19.66
N VAL A 129 -0.02 4.14 20.25
CA VAL A 129 -1.15 5.05 20.13
C VAL A 129 -1.03 6.15 21.19
N ILE A 130 -1.07 7.41 20.74
CA ILE A 130 -1.03 8.60 21.60
C ILE A 130 -2.46 8.93 22.08
N ALA A 131 -2.58 9.33 23.35
CA ALA A 131 -3.85 9.72 23.92
C ALA A 131 -4.44 10.92 23.17
N PRO A 132 -5.71 10.83 22.67
CA PRO A 132 -6.41 11.96 22.07
C PRO A 132 -6.44 13.18 22.97
N SER A 133 -6.68 13.00 24.27
CA SER A 133 -6.68 14.07 25.27
C SER A 133 -5.37 14.88 25.34
N LEU A 134 -4.22 14.22 25.13
CA LEU A 134 -2.92 14.90 25.07
C LEU A 134 -2.73 15.68 23.77
N VAL A 135 -3.30 15.19 22.67
CA VAL A 135 -3.25 15.85 21.36
C VAL A 135 -4.11 17.10 21.39
N ASP A 136 -5.37 17.00 21.86
CA ASP A 136 -6.33 18.10 21.97
C ASP A 136 -5.82 19.20 22.91
N GLY A 137 -5.23 18.78 24.04
CA GLY A 137 -4.61 19.70 24.99
C GLY A 137 -3.26 20.26 24.56
N CYS A 138 -2.77 19.93 23.35
CA CYS A 138 -1.44 20.34 22.86
C CYS A 138 -0.29 20.01 23.83
N ARG A 139 -0.42 18.91 24.59
CA ARG A 139 0.50 18.50 25.67
C ARG A 139 1.80 17.89 25.12
N TYR A 140 2.48 18.56 24.20
CA TYR A 140 3.66 18.05 23.47
C TYR A 140 4.79 17.55 24.36
N GLY A 141 4.99 18.19 25.54
CA GLY A 141 6.01 17.79 26.49
C GLY A 141 5.73 16.43 27.13
N GLU A 142 4.46 16.10 27.40
CA GLU A 142 4.04 14.80 27.93
C GLU A 142 4.12 13.73 26.84
N ILE A 143 3.63 14.02 25.65
CA ILE A 143 3.74 13.15 24.48
C ILE A 143 5.20 12.78 24.24
N ARG A 144 6.12 13.76 24.25
CA ARG A 144 7.57 13.49 24.11
C ARG A 144 8.11 12.57 25.20
N ARG A 145 7.70 12.79 26.46
CA ARG A 145 8.13 11.94 27.59
C ARG A 145 7.60 10.52 27.45
N GLU A 146 6.34 10.35 27.04
CA GLU A 146 5.73 9.05 26.79
C GLU A 146 6.48 8.30 25.68
N ILE A 147 6.68 8.92 24.51
CA ILE A 147 7.40 8.31 23.39
C ILE A 147 8.81 7.89 23.81
N LYS A 148 9.57 8.76 24.48
CA LYS A 148 10.91 8.43 24.97
C LYS A 148 10.92 7.25 25.94
N LYS A 149 9.90 7.14 26.81
CA LYS A 149 9.79 6.02 27.75
C LYS A 149 9.50 4.71 27.05
N VAL A 150 8.55 4.70 26.11
CA VAL A 150 8.24 3.54 25.29
C VAL A 150 9.41 3.20 24.37
N ARG A 151 10.09 4.19 23.78
CA ARG A 151 11.29 3.98 22.95
C ARG A 151 12.38 3.19 23.67
N ARG A 152 12.60 3.51 24.95
CA ARG A 152 13.55 2.74 25.78
C ARG A 152 13.07 1.30 26.02
N ALA A 153 11.75 1.12 26.16
CA ALA A 153 11.15 -0.19 26.43
C ALA A 153 11.24 -1.15 25.24
N VAL A 154 11.18 -0.63 24.01
CA VAL A 154 11.23 -1.45 22.77
C VAL A 154 12.66 -1.75 22.30
N GLY A 155 13.68 -1.15 22.89
CA GLY A 155 15.09 -1.39 22.56
C GLY A 155 15.41 -1.10 21.08
N LYS A 156 15.84 -2.11 20.30
CA LYS A 156 16.19 -1.96 18.87
C LYS A 156 14.98 -2.03 17.94
N THR A 157 13.83 -2.48 18.41
CA THR A 157 12.61 -2.61 17.58
C THR A 157 12.15 -1.24 17.09
N PRO A 158 11.83 -1.06 15.80
CA PRO A 158 11.29 0.19 15.27
C PRO A 158 10.00 0.59 16.00
N LEU A 159 9.92 1.84 16.42
CA LEU A 159 8.74 2.43 17.06
C LEU A 159 8.03 3.32 16.05
N LYS A 160 6.74 3.11 15.88
CA LYS A 160 5.82 3.99 15.19
C LYS A 160 5.01 4.76 16.23
N VAL A 161 4.65 5.99 15.94
CA VAL A 161 3.79 6.83 16.81
C VAL A 161 2.53 7.15 16.03
N ARG A 162 1.39 6.66 16.50
CA ARG A 162 0.09 6.83 15.87
C ARG A 162 -0.77 7.83 16.63
N VAL A 163 -1.40 8.73 15.88
CA VAL A 163 -2.47 9.62 16.34
C VAL A 163 -3.77 9.15 15.70
N GLU A 164 -4.81 8.89 16.51
CA GLU A 164 -6.08 8.30 16.04
C GLU A 164 -7.07 9.32 15.48
N GLN A 165 -6.89 10.58 15.81
CA GLN A 165 -7.81 11.65 15.40
C GLN A 165 -7.18 12.61 14.41
N THR A 166 -8.02 13.24 13.60
CA THR A 166 -7.62 14.37 12.76
C THR A 166 -7.51 15.62 13.57
N ALA A 167 -6.31 16.16 13.64
CA ALA A 167 -6.04 17.49 14.20
C ALA A 167 -5.66 18.45 13.06
N SER A 168 -5.51 19.73 13.35
CA SER A 168 -5.04 20.68 12.33
C SER A 168 -3.68 20.27 11.76
N LEU A 169 -3.42 20.59 10.51
CA LEU A 169 -2.14 20.30 9.86
C LEU A 169 -0.95 20.87 10.66
N THR A 170 -1.13 22.04 11.27
CA THR A 170 -0.12 22.65 12.13
C THR A 170 0.16 21.82 13.38
N THR A 171 -0.88 21.34 14.06
CA THR A 171 -0.76 20.46 15.23
C THR A 171 -0.07 19.15 14.86
N LEU A 172 -0.51 18.50 13.77
CA LEU A 172 0.07 17.25 13.28
C LEU A 172 1.54 17.44 12.86
N SER A 173 1.87 18.56 12.23
CA SER A 173 3.26 18.90 11.86
C SER A 173 4.16 19.03 13.08
N ARG A 174 3.65 19.63 14.15
CA ARG A 174 4.37 19.76 15.41
C ARG A 174 4.53 18.41 16.12
N LEU A 175 3.47 17.59 16.14
CA LEU A 175 3.51 16.23 16.67
C LEU A 175 4.49 15.35 15.93
N ALA A 176 4.53 15.44 14.59
CA ALA A 176 5.49 14.71 13.77
C ALA A 176 6.93 15.02 14.17
N ARG A 177 7.28 16.30 14.34
CA ARG A 177 8.60 16.70 14.84
C ARG A 177 8.89 16.15 16.22
N VAL A 178 7.94 16.27 17.16
CA VAL A 178 8.08 15.72 18.51
C VAL A 178 8.31 14.21 18.50
N ALA A 179 7.56 13.47 17.66
CA ALA A 179 7.73 12.02 17.52
C ALA A 179 9.11 11.66 16.95
N CYS A 180 9.55 12.34 15.89
CA CYS A 180 10.87 12.13 15.28
C CYS A 180 12.01 12.40 16.29
N GLU A 181 11.98 13.51 16.98
CA GLU A 181 12.98 13.88 18.00
C GLU A 181 12.98 12.94 19.21
N ALA A 182 11.85 12.34 19.52
CA ALA A 182 11.72 11.32 20.56
C ALA A 182 12.17 9.92 20.12
N GLY A 183 12.55 9.74 18.84
CA GLY A 183 13.12 8.51 18.30
C GLY A 183 12.11 7.58 17.64
N ALA A 184 10.97 8.08 17.18
CA ALA A 184 10.05 7.35 16.33
C ALA A 184 10.66 7.11 14.93
N LYS A 185 10.38 5.94 14.36
CA LYS A 185 10.76 5.60 12.98
C LYS A 185 9.68 5.98 11.98
N PHE A 186 8.43 5.97 12.43
CA PHE A 186 7.28 6.43 11.65
C PHE A 186 6.36 7.29 12.52
N PHE A 187 5.75 8.28 11.89
CA PHE A 187 4.61 9.00 12.43
C PHE A 187 3.39 8.63 11.60
N SER A 188 2.36 8.10 12.26
CA SER A 188 1.17 7.54 11.64
C SER A 188 -0.04 8.39 11.95
N VAL A 189 -0.80 8.75 10.92
CA VAL A 189 -2.07 9.49 11.02
C VAL A 189 -3.12 8.81 10.16
N PRO A 190 -4.42 8.90 10.51
CA PRO A 190 -5.50 8.48 9.62
C PRO A 190 -5.49 9.34 8.36
N TYR A 191 -6.06 8.81 7.28
CA TYR A 191 -6.22 9.55 6.03
C TYR A 191 -7.10 10.79 6.23
N PHE A 192 -6.64 11.91 5.70
CA PHE A 192 -7.41 13.14 5.51
C PHE A 192 -6.90 13.85 4.25
N GLN A 193 -7.70 14.78 3.73
CA GLN A 193 -7.31 15.54 2.54
C GLN A 193 -6.00 16.29 2.76
N GLU A 194 -5.04 16.16 1.83
CA GLU A 194 -3.70 16.78 1.87
C GLU A 194 -2.75 16.24 2.97
N CYS A 195 -3.06 15.07 3.55
CA CYS A 195 -2.20 14.45 4.59
C CYS A 195 -0.75 14.22 4.14
N GLU A 196 -0.51 14.08 2.83
CA GLU A 196 0.83 13.97 2.24
C GLU A 196 1.73 15.19 2.49
N ARG A 197 1.14 16.37 2.74
CA ARG A 197 1.90 17.58 3.09
C ARG A 197 2.70 17.43 4.38
N LEU A 198 2.28 16.54 5.27
CA LEU A 198 3.02 16.23 6.49
C LEU A 198 4.42 15.69 6.19
N LYS A 199 4.65 15.08 5.02
CA LYS A 199 5.95 14.53 4.61
C LYS A 199 7.10 15.54 4.74
N ASN A 200 6.82 16.81 4.52
CA ASN A 200 7.83 17.89 4.59
C ASN A 200 8.31 18.22 6.02
N ASN A 201 7.66 17.65 7.04
CA ASN A 201 7.98 17.92 8.44
C ASN A 201 8.92 16.89 9.08
N PHE A 202 9.37 15.90 8.32
CA PHE A 202 10.19 14.82 8.87
C PHE A 202 11.68 15.10 8.74
N THR A 203 12.41 14.83 9.84
CA THR A 203 13.87 14.79 9.86
C THR A 203 14.39 13.43 9.39
N ARG A 204 15.67 13.34 9.07
CA ARG A 204 16.29 12.08 8.66
C ARG A 204 16.00 10.97 9.67
N GLY A 205 15.52 9.84 9.17
CA GLY A 205 15.31 8.62 9.95
C GLY A 205 13.88 8.41 10.48
N CYS A 206 12.98 9.37 10.27
CA CYS A 206 11.54 9.23 10.53
C CYS A 206 10.76 9.40 9.23
N ALA A 207 9.65 8.71 9.07
CA ALA A 207 8.86 8.71 7.85
C ALA A 207 7.36 8.80 8.15
N LEU A 208 6.58 9.21 7.12
CA LEU A 208 5.13 9.31 7.19
C LEU A 208 4.49 7.96 6.90
N GLU A 209 3.55 7.56 7.76
CA GLU A 209 2.61 6.47 7.53
C GLU A 209 1.20 7.05 7.52
N ILE A 210 0.40 6.72 6.48
CA ILE A 210 -1.01 7.10 6.39
C ILE A 210 -1.85 5.84 6.54
N SER A 211 -2.78 5.86 7.50
CA SER A 211 -3.69 4.73 7.76
C SER A 211 -5.11 5.00 7.26
N ASP A 212 -5.92 3.95 7.26
CA ASP A 212 -7.34 3.98 6.92
C ASP A 212 -7.61 4.46 5.48
N VAL A 213 -6.70 4.12 4.56
CA VAL A 213 -6.84 4.40 3.14
C VAL A 213 -7.66 3.28 2.50
N ASN A 214 -8.93 3.56 2.18
CA ASN A 214 -9.90 2.53 1.80
C ASN A 214 -10.32 2.58 0.32
N ASP A 215 -9.77 3.49 -0.47
CA ASP A 215 -10.06 3.64 -1.90
C ASP A 215 -8.79 3.69 -2.76
N THR A 216 -8.95 3.26 -4.00
CA THR A 216 -7.87 3.13 -4.98
C THR A 216 -7.27 4.46 -5.39
N GLU A 217 -8.08 5.50 -5.51
CA GLU A 217 -7.62 6.79 -6.01
C GLU A 217 -6.70 7.46 -4.99
N ASN A 218 -7.11 7.52 -3.72
CA ASN A 218 -6.30 8.04 -2.65
C ASN A 218 -5.04 7.19 -2.43
N PHE A 219 -5.15 5.86 -2.54
CA PHE A 219 -3.98 4.99 -2.44
C PHE A 219 -2.96 5.30 -3.55
N ARG A 220 -3.40 5.40 -4.81
CA ARG A 220 -2.55 5.78 -5.96
C ARG A 220 -1.92 7.16 -5.76
N ARG A 221 -2.70 8.14 -5.30
CA ARG A 221 -2.24 9.51 -5.02
C ARG A 221 -1.14 9.53 -3.97
N LEU A 222 -1.35 8.88 -2.83
CA LEU A 222 -0.39 8.81 -1.74
C LEU A 222 0.90 8.07 -2.16
N PHE A 223 0.75 6.99 -2.92
CA PHE A 223 1.90 6.26 -3.48
C PHE A 223 2.73 7.15 -4.41
N LYS A 224 2.08 7.85 -5.37
CA LYS A 224 2.74 8.81 -6.26
C LYS A 224 3.38 9.97 -5.50
N ALA A 225 2.76 10.44 -4.43
CA ALA A 225 3.33 11.46 -3.55
C ALA A 225 4.54 10.95 -2.75
N GLY A 226 4.87 9.66 -2.81
CA GLY A 226 6.00 9.05 -2.12
C GLY A 226 5.82 8.99 -0.61
N VAL A 227 4.60 8.72 -0.12
CA VAL A 227 4.35 8.37 1.27
C VAL A 227 5.04 7.04 1.57
N ALA A 228 5.81 7.00 2.65
CA ALA A 228 6.68 5.87 2.95
C ALA A 228 5.93 4.58 3.31
N ARG A 229 4.72 4.71 3.88
CA ARG A 229 3.87 3.58 4.22
C ARG A 229 2.39 3.96 4.15
N ILE A 230 1.59 3.09 3.56
CA ILE A 230 0.14 3.22 3.46
C ILE A 230 -0.49 2.00 4.12
N VAL A 231 -1.40 2.22 5.08
CA VAL A 231 -2.12 1.16 5.78
C VAL A 231 -3.55 1.11 5.27
N SER A 232 -3.97 -0.06 4.82
CA SER A 232 -5.31 -0.28 4.27
C SER A 232 -5.86 -1.64 4.71
N ASN A 233 -7.13 -1.66 5.09
CA ASN A 233 -7.86 -2.91 5.32
C ASN A 233 -8.41 -3.49 4.01
N ASN A 234 -8.52 -2.65 2.97
CA ASN A 234 -9.07 -2.98 1.65
C ASN A 234 -7.98 -3.14 0.58
N ALA A 235 -6.77 -3.55 0.97
CA ALA A 235 -5.63 -3.65 0.04
C ALA A 235 -5.91 -4.58 -1.15
N PHE A 236 -6.75 -5.58 -0.96
CA PHE A 236 -7.11 -6.55 -1.99
C PHE A 236 -8.11 -5.97 -3.00
N GLU A 237 -9.11 -5.26 -2.50
CA GLU A 237 -10.09 -4.52 -3.29
C GLU A 237 -9.41 -3.40 -4.08
N ILE A 238 -8.48 -2.69 -3.46
CA ILE A 238 -7.64 -1.68 -4.10
C ILE A 238 -6.82 -2.30 -5.25
N TYR A 239 -6.22 -3.46 -5.04
CA TYR A 239 -5.50 -4.19 -6.08
C TYR A 239 -6.39 -4.48 -7.29
N ALA A 240 -7.56 -5.09 -7.04
CA ALA A 240 -8.49 -5.48 -8.08
C ALA A 240 -9.04 -4.27 -8.86
N ASP A 241 -9.45 -3.21 -8.14
CA ASP A 241 -9.96 -1.99 -8.75
C ASP A 241 -8.88 -1.23 -9.55
N TRP A 242 -7.66 -1.13 -9.01
CA TRP A 242 -6.55 -0.49 -9.73
C TRP A 242 -6.20 -1.24 -11.01
N LEU A 243 -6.16 -2.57 -10.95
CA LEU A 243 -5.88 -3.39 -12.12
C LEU A 243 -6.97 -3.22 -13.19
N LYS A 244 -8.25 -3.25 -12.77
CA LYS A 244 -9.39 -3.06 -13.67
C LYS A 244 -9.36 -1.68 -14.34
N LYS A 245 -9.28 -0.60 -13.57
CA LYS A 245 -9.22 0.78 -14.09
C LYS A 245 -8.03 1.00 -15.01
N GLY A 246 -6.85 0.49 -14.64
CA GLY A 246 -5.67 0.59 -15.48
C GLY A 246 -5.80 -0.15 -16.81
N TYR A 247 -6.50 -1.28 -16.84
CA TYR A 247 -6.81 -1.95 -18.12
C TYR A 247 -7.85 -1.18 -18.94
N GLU A 248 -8.85 -0.58 -18.31
CA GLU A 248 -9.83 0.27 -18.99
C GLU A 248 -9.17 1.52 -19.60
N GLU A 249 -8.26 2.17 -18.86
CA GLU A 249 -7.45 3.29 -19.35
C GLU A 249 -6.62 2.89 -20.57
N LEU A 250 -5.91 1.76 -20.51
CA LEU A 250 -5.13 1.22 -21.63
C LEU A 250 -5.97 0.86 -22.86
N LEU A 251 -7.21 0.40 -22.66
CA LEU A 251 -8.14 0.11 -23.76
C LEU A 251 -8.73 1.39 -24.38
N ALA A 252 -8.95 2.44 -23.58
CA ALA A 252 -9.42 3.73 -24.06
C ALA A 252 -8.37 4.46 -24.89
N GLU A 253 -7.09 4.46 -24.46
CA GLU A 253 -5.97 4.99 -25.24
C GLU A 253 -5.91 4.36 -26.65
N THR A 254 -6.16 3.06 -26.75
CA THR A 254 -6.12 2.34 -28.03
C THR A 254 -7.30 2.62 -28.97
N LYS A 255 -8.44 3.04 -28.45
CA LYS A 255 -9.60 3.42 -29.30
C LYS A 255 -9.46 4.80 -29.93
N GLN A 256 -8.66 5.67 -29.34
CA GLN A 256 -8.38 7.01 -29.87
C GLN A 256 -7.35 7.00 -31.01
N GLU A 257 -6.47 5.99 -31.05
CA GLU A 257 -5.41 5.85 -32.07
C GLU A 257 -5.86 5.12 -33.34
N THR A 258 -7.09 4.57 -33.43
CA THR A 258 -7.60 3.95 -34.64
C THR A 258 -8.48 4.93 -35.42
N PRO A 259 -8.18 5.24 -36.72
CA PRO A 259 -9.06 6.01 -37.56
C PRO A 259 -10.42 5.34 -37.65
N LYS A 260 -11.49 6.13 -37.52
CA LYS A 260 -12.89 5.69 -37.64
C LYS A 260 -13.11 5.02 -39.01
N GLY A 261 -13.16 3.71 -39.06
CA GLY A 261 -13.54 2.96 -40.24
C GLY A 261 -12.98 1.53 -40.19
N GLN A 262 -13.84 0.59 -39.91
CA GLN A 262 -13.66 -0.86 -39.95
C GLN A 262 -13.17 -1.55 -38.67
N ILE A 263 -13.95 -1.61 -37.62
CA ILE A 263 -13.81 -2.65 -36.55
C ILE A 263 -15.11 -2.66 -35.70
N GLU A 264 -16.25 -3.06 -36.17
CA GLU A 264 -17.37 -3.42 -35.30
C GLU A 264 -17.60 -4.94 -35.19
N GLU A 265 -17.13 -5.75 -36.11
CA GLU A 265 -17.45 -7.21 -36.14
C GLU A 265 -16.40 -8.14 -35.52
N LYS A 266 -15.21 -7.65 -35.16
CA LYS A 266 -14.13 -8.52 -34.61
C LYS A 266 -13.87 -8.35 -33.11
N THR A 267 -14.67 -7.55 -32.41
CA THR A 267 -14.39 -7.16 -31.02
C THR A 267 -14.92 -8.16 -30.01
N GLU A 268 -15.98 -8.90 -30.30
CA GLU A 268 -16.52 -9.91 -29.38
C GLU A 268 -15.74 -11.23 -29.42
N GLU A 269 -15.36 -11.72 -30.60
CA GLU A 269 -14.51 -12.90 -30.73
C GLU A 269 -13.11 -12.73 -30.10
N LYS A 270 -12.59 -11.50 -30.12
CA LYS A 270 -11.31 -11.20 -29.48
C LYS A 270 -11.39 -11.04 -27.96
N LYS A 271 -12.53 -10.59 -27.41
CA LYS A 271 -12.77 -10.55 -25.96
C LYS A 271 -12.82 -11.97 -25.39
N GLU A 272 -13.39 -12.92 -26.09
CA GLU A 272 -13.43 -14.34 -25.68
C GLU A 272 -12.06 -15.01 -25.80
N LYS A 273 -11.30 -14.75 -26.88
CA LYS A 273 -9.94 -15.27 -27.03
C LYS A 273 -8.95 -14.68 -26.02
N MET A 274 -9.06 -13.39 -25.70
CA MET A 274 -8.25 -12.78 -24.63
C MET A 274 -8.60 -13.33 -23.24
N LYS A 275 -9.87 -13.64 -22.97
CA LYS A 275 -10.27 -14.33 -21.73
C LYS A 275 -9.68 -15.75 -21.64
N ALA A 276 -9.66 -16.47 -22.75
CA ALA A 276 -9.08 -17.81 -22.84
C ALA A 276 -7.53 -17.80 -22.71
N GLU A 277 -6.82 -16.85 -23.34
CA GLU A 277 -5.36 -16.76 -23.26
C GLU A 277 -4.83 -16.30 -21.90
N VAL A 278 -5.58 -15.47 -21.18
CA VAL A 278 -5.26 -15.13 -19.78
C VAL A 278 -5.40 -16.36 -18.89
N CYS A 279 -6.45 -17.19 -19.11
CA CYS A 279 -6.65 -18.45 -18.41
C CYS A 279 -5.60 -19.54 -18.76
N GLU A 280 -5.11 -19.59 -20.01
CA GLU A 280 -4.15 -20.60 -20.46
C GLU A 280 -2.70 -20.27 -20.07
N LYS A 281 -2.32 -18.99 -20.04
CA LYS A 281 -0.98 -18.58 -19.57
C LYS A 281 -0.83 -18.67 -18.05
N GLU A 282 -1.94 -18.59 -17.31
CA GLU A 282 -1.95 -18.88 -15.87
C GLU A 282 -1.74 -20.38 -15.56
N LYS A 283 -2.11 -21.28 -16.48
CA LYS A 283 -1.85 -22.73 -16.35
C LYS A 283 -0.38 -23.13 -16.55
N ASN A 284 0.41 -22.34 -17.25
CA ASN A 284 1.81 -22.64 -17.58
C ASN A 284 2.86 -21.96 -16.66
N VAL A 285 2.43 -21.25 -15.63
CA VAL A 285 3.30 -20.72 -14.55
C VAL A 285 3.17 -21.55 -13.27
N SER A 286 2.63 -22.74 -13.35
CA SER A 286 2.49 -23.65 -12.23
C SER A 286 3.65 -24.63 -12.15
N SER A 287 4.69 -24.26 -11.41
CA SER A 287 5.44 -25.24 -10.62
C SER A 287 6.00 -24.70 -9.30
N GLU A 288 5.43 -23.63 -8.73
CA GLU A 288 5.74 -23.30 -7.31
C GLU A 288 4.77 -22.31 -6.66
N THR A 289 3.50 -22.42 -6.78
CA THR A 289 2.42 -21.84 -5.97
C THR A 289 1.17 -21.60 -6.79
N ASP A 290 0.29 -22.57 -6.72
CA ASP A 290 -1.02 -22.61 -7.39
C ASP A 290 -2.02 -21.70 -6.66
N TYR A 291 -2.29 -20.49 -7.18
CA TYR A 291 -3.46 -19.69 -6.77
C TYR A 291 -4.18 -19.20 -8.03
N ARG A 292 -5.34 -19.77 -8.29
CA ARG A 292 -6.18 -19.47 -9.47
C ARG A 292 -7.08 -18.26 -9.19
N CYS A 293 -7.05 -17.29 -10.10
CA CYS A 293 -8.07 -16.25 -10.19
C CYS A 293 -9.08 -16.64 -11.27
N ARG A 294 -10.36 -16.60 -10.96
CA ARG A 294 -11.44 -16.79 -11.93
C ARG A 294 -12.29 -15.53 -12.01
N LEU A 295 -12.52 -15.04 -13.22
CA LEU A 295 -13.45 -13.95 -13.52
C LEU A 295 -14.78 -14.52 -13.94
N GLU A 296 -15.83 -14.32 -13.13
CA GLU A 296 -17.22 -14.59 -13.53
C GLU A 296 -18.00 -13.27 -13.53
N GLY A 297 -18.29 -12.78 -14.73
CA GLY A 297 -18.93 -11.47 -14.90
C GLY A 297 -18.01 -10.32 -14.47
N THR A 298 -18.49 -9.44 -13.59
CA THR A 298 -17.73 -8.32 -13.01
C THR A 298 -17.07 -8.65 -11.66
N LYS A 299 -17.08 -9.91 -11.21
CA LYS A 299 -16.52 -10.34 -9.93
C LYS A 299 -15.27 -11.20 -10.12
N LEU A 300 -14.21 -10.85 -9.41
CA LEU A 300 -12.97 -11.60 -9.34
C LEU A 300 -13.06 -12.55 -8.14
N TYR A 301 -12.92 -13.88 -8.39
CA TYR A 301 -12.86 -14.90 -7.36
C TYR A 301 -11.44 -15.44 -7.26
N PHE A 302 -10.93 -15.58 -6.05
CA PHE A 302 -9.64 -16.17 -5.74
C PHE A 302 -9.86 -17.44 -4.92
N TYR A 303 -9.34 -18.53 -5.36
CA TYR A 303 -9.36 -19.82 -4.69
C TYR A 303 -7.97 -20.17 -4.17
#